data_3655a45c00c38ad1d0f5a6956c65342f
#
_entry.id   3655a45c00c38ad1d0f5a6956c65342f
#
_cell.length_a   1.000
_cell.length_b   1.000
_cell.length_c   1.000
_cell.angle_alpha   90.00
_cell.angle_beta   90.00
_cell.angle_gamma   90.00
#
_symmetry.space_group_name_H-M   'P 1'
#
loop_
_entity.id
_entity.type
_entity.pdbx_description
1 polymer ?
#
loop_
_entity_poly.entity_id
_entity_poly.type
_entity_poly.pdbx_seq_one_letter_code
_entity_poly.pdbx_strand_id
1 'polypeptide(L)'
;IKDPNEGLIEPKYRTVVNIIFGGSRERMHELAFGTQKVDFEKGADNTRIKRKSDIERWAKDVYAFVCGRYGEQNIAAFIVHLDELNPHVHCTLLPIKDGRFAYKEIFAGKDKFEYSARMKQLHTDFFAEVNTKWGMERGRSVAETGARHRTTEEYRRMLSEECTTIEQQIGRHQEVLSALHSDIRLAERRV
;
A
#
# COMPACT_ATOMS: atom_id res chain seq x y z
N ILE A 1 5.09 -31.67 -7.96
CA ILE A 1 4.86 -31.49 -6.50
C ILE A 1 3.42 -31.88 -6.23
N LYS A 2 3.19 -32.72 -5.23
CA LYS A 2 1.84 -33.16 -4.87
C LYS A 2 1.13 -32.03 -4.13
N ASP A 3 -0.13 -31.73 -4.52
CA ASP A 3 -0.97 -30.79 -3.78
C ASP A 3 -1.36 -31.39 -2.42
N PRO A 4 -0.98 -30.76 -1.28
CA PRO A 4 -1.32 -31.27 0.05
C PRO A 4 -2.82 -31.17 0.37
N ASN A 5 -3.60 -30.44 -0.43
CA ASN A 5 -5.06 -30.31 -0.29
C ASN A 5 -5.83 -31.29 -1.19
N GLU A 6 -5.15 -32.08 -2.01
CA GLU A 6 -5.78 -33.05 -2.91
C GLU A 6 -6.68 -34.03 -2.12
N GLY A 7 -7.95 -34.11 -2.49
CA GLY A 7 -8.93 -34.97 -1.84
C GLY A 7 -9.52 -34.42 -0.53
N LEU A 8 -9.13 -33.23 -0.09
CA LEU A 8 -9.75 -32.58 1.06
C LEU A 8 -11.01 -31.79 0.63
N ILE A 9 -12.09 -31.89 1.40
CA ILE A 9 -13.32 -31.12 1.18
C ILE A 9 -13.02 -29.62 1.38
N GLU A 10 -12.25 -29.29 2.41
CA GLU A 10 -11.81 -27.92 2.70
C GLU A 10 -10.27 -27.85 2.69
N PRO A 11 -9.69 -26.85 2.00
CA PRO A 11 -8.23 -26.64 1.99
C PRO A 11 -7.71 -26.40 3.39
N LYS A 12 -6.80 -27.24 3.84
CA LYS A 12 -6.14 -27.14 5.17
C LYS A 12 -4.76 -26.49 5.10
N TYR A 13 -4.10 -26.63 3.99
CA TYR A 13 -2.73 -26.17 3.80
C TYR A 13 -2.69 -24.94 2.90
N ARG A 14 -1.83 -23.98 3.27
CA ARG A 14 -1.60 -22.80 2.44
C ARG A 14 -0.58 -23.13 1.36
N THR A 15 -1.05 -23.17 0.13
CA THR A 15 -0.26 -23.50 -1.07
C THR A 15 0.09 -22.27 -1.91
N VAL A 16 -0.50 -21.12 -1.57
CA VAL A 16 -0.27 -19.84 -2.24
C VAL A 16 -0.10 -18.74 -1.20
N VAL A 17 0.80 -17.80 -1.48
CA VAL A 17 1.02 -16.58 -0.69
C VAL A 17 1.00 -15.38 -1.62
N ASN A 18 0.16 -14.40 -1.33
CA ASN A 18 0.16 -13.12 -2.02
C ASN A 18 0.86 -12.08 -1.16
N ILE A 19 1.82 -11.38 -1.74
CA ILE A 19 2.54 -10.28 -1.10
C ILE A 19 2.35 -9.04 -1.97
N ILE A 20 2.02 -7.91 -1.32
CA ILE A 20 1.96 -6.61 -1.97
C ILE A 20 3.22 -5.83 -1.58
N PHE A 21 3.96 -5.37 -2.59
CA PHE A 21 5.12 -4.51 -2.42
C PHE A 21 4.80 -3.11 -2.92
N GLY A 22 5.16 -2.10 -2.14
CA GLY A 22 4.93 -0.71 -2.47
C GLY A 22 5.69 0.23 -1.53
N GLY A 23 5.29 1.50 -1.56
CA GLY A 23 5.84 2.56 -0.73
C GLY A 23 4.78 3.62 -0.44
N SER A 24 5.22 4.84 -0.05
CA SER A 24 4.29 5.97 0.09
C SER A 24 3.64 6.28 -1.26
N ARG A 25 2.38 6.67 -1.23
CA ARG A 25 1.59 6.98 -2.43
C ARG A 25 2.29 8.01 -3.32
N GLU A 26 2.78 9.09 -2.70
CA GLU A 26 3.43 10.19 -3.39
C GLU A 26 4.68 9.70 -4.13
N ARG A 27 5.50 8.90 -3.45
CA ARG A 27 6.74 8.40 -4.05
C ARG A 27 6.48 7.36 -5.14
N MET A 28 5.53 6.46 -4.93
CA MET A 28 5.14 5.47 -5.94
C MET A 28 4.56 6.14 -7.18
N HIS A 29 3.72 7.17 -7.00
CA HIS A 29 3.20 7.98 -8.11
C HIS A 29 4.31 8.70 -8.86
N GLU A 30 5.28 9.30 -8.15
CA GLU A 30 6.43 9.97 -8.76
C GLU A 30 7.29 9.00 -9.59
N LEU A 31 7.51 7.78 -9.10
CA LEU A 31 8.24 6.73 -9.83
C LEU A 31 7.48 6.27 -11.09
N ALA A 32 6.16 6.18 -11.00
CA ALA A 32 5.33 5.70 -12.10
C ALA A 32 5.07 6.78 -13.16
N PHE A 33 4.76 8.00 -12.75
CA PHE A 33 4.22 9.04 -13.63
C PHE A 33 4.93 10.40 -13.50
N GLY A 34 5.81 10.58 -12.50
CA GLY A 34 6.46 11.86 -12.24
C GLY A 34 5.45 12.90 -11.73
N THR A 35 5.48 14.08 -12.33
CA THR A 35 4.58 15.20 -12.01
C THR A 35 3.26 15.15 -12.78
N GLN A 36 3.03 14.15 -13.63
CA GLN A 36 1.80 14.01 -14.40
C GLN A 36 0.61 13.73 -13.46
N LYS A 37 -0.50 14.42 -13.70
CA LYS A 37 -1.75 14.16 -12.96
C LYS A 37 -2.50 13.04 -13.64
N VAL A 38 -2.61 11.91 -12.96
CA VAL A 38 -3.41 10.75 -13.40
C VAL A 38 -4.78 10.85 -12.75
N ASP A 39 -5.82 10.71 -13.55
CA ASP A 39 -7.19 10.63 -13.06
C ASP A 39 -7.58 9.16 -12.92
N PHE A 40 -7.96 8.75 -11.71
CA PHE A 40 -8.37 7.38 -11.39
C PHE A 40 -9.88 7.19 -11.35
N GLU A 41 -10.66 8.19 -11.79
CA GLU A 41 -12.10 8.04 -11.92
C GLU A 41 -12.45 7.09 -13.08
N LYS A 42 -13.55 6.37 -12.90
CA LYS A 42 -13.99 5.42 -13.92
C LYS A 42 -14.34 6.13 -15.23
N GLY A 43 -13.62 5.79 -16.29
CA GLY A 43 -13.82 6.38 -17.63
C GLY A 43 -12.97 7.61 -17.91
N ALA A 44 -12.08 7.98 -17.00
CA ALA A 44 -11.14 9.09 -17.22
C ALA A 44 -10.21 8.83 -18.42
N ASP A 45 -9.90 9.88 -19.19
CA ASP A 45 -8.98 9.82 -20.31
C ASP A 45 -7.53 10.04 -19.84
N ASN A 46 -6.78 8.97 -19.70
CA ASN A 46 -5.36 8.98 -19.38
C ASN A 46 -4.46 8.63 -20.58
N THR A 47 -4.96 8.72 -21.81
CA THR A 47 -4.21 8.32 -23.03
C THR A 47 -2.93 9.11 -23.24
N ARG A 48 -2.81 10.32 -22.68
CA ARG A 48 -1.61 11.18 -22.74
C ARG A 48 -0.60 10.91 -21.64
N ILE A 49 -0.98 10.16 -20.61
CA ILE A 49 -0.10 9.83 -19.49
C ILE A 49 0.96 8.83 -19.93
N LYS A 50 2.22 9.18 -19.68
CA LYS A 50 3.36 8.32 -20.02
C LYS A 50 3.98 7.74 -18.76
N ARG A 51 4.13 6.42 -18.75
CA ARG A 51 4.84 5.71 -17.70
C ARG A 51 6.33 6.05 -17.74
N LYS A 52 6.92 6.32 -16.56
CA LYS A 52 8.38 6.49 -16.41
C LYS A 52 9.08 5.14 -16.30
N SER A 53 10.32 5.10 -16.75
CA SER A 53 11.18 3.91 -16.61
C SER A 53 11.56 3.61 -15.15
N ASP A 54 11.40 4.58 -14.25
CA ASP A 54 11.75 4.43 -12.84
C ASP A 54 10.92 3.34 -12.16
N ILE A 55 9.61 3.28 -12.44
CA ILE A 55 8.75 2.23 -11.87
C ILE A 55 9.14 0.83 -12.36
N GLU A 56 9.60 0.70 -13.60
CA GLU A 56 10.06 -0.58 -14.13
C GLU A 56 11.37 -1.02 -13.45
N ARG A 57 12.27 -0.07 -13.21
CA ARG A 57 13.54 -0.34 -12.53
C ARG A 57 13.30 -0.72 -11.08
N TRP A 58 12.40 0.00 -10.38
CA TRP A 58 11.98 -0.36 -9.04
C TRP A 58 11.35 -1.75 -8.99
N ALA A 59 10.45 -2.07 -9.91
CA ALA A 59 9.82 -3.38 -9.98
C ALA A 59 10.85 -4.50 -10.25
N LYS A 60 11.90 -4.25 -11.03
CA LYS A 60 13.02 -5.21 -11.23
C LYS A 60 13.81 -5.43 -9.94
N ASP A 61 14.05 -4.39 -9.14
CA ASP A 61 14.70 -4.54 -7.82
C ASP A 61 13.82 -5.35 -6.87
N VAL A 62 12.49 -5.11 -6.87
CA VAL A 62 11.53 -5.94 -6.12
C VAL A 62 11.57 -7.40 -6.58
N TYR A 63 11.58 -7.63 -7.89
CA TYR A 63 11.66 -8.98 -8.45
C TYR A 63 12.95 -9.70 -8.03
N ALA A 64 14.09 -9.01 -8.14
CA ALA A 64 15.38 -9.56 -7.71
C ALA A 64 15.40 -9.89 -6.20
N PHE A 65 14.82 -9.02 -5.36
CA PHE A 65 14.67 -9.28 -3.91
C PHE A 65 13.84 -10.55 -3.65
N VAL A 66 12.72 -10.71 -4.37
CA VAL A 66 11.84 -11.88 -4.22
C VAL A 66 12.52 -13.15 -4.71
N CYS A 67 13.21 -13.09 -5.88
CA CYS A 67 13.98 -14.21 -6.42
C CYS A 67 15.10 -14.67 -5.44
N GLY A 68 15.85 -13.73 -4.90
CA GLY A 68 16.92 -14.02 -3.94
C GLY A 68 16.43 -14.67 -2.65
N ARG A 69 15.22 -14.31 -2.21
CA ARG A 69 14.67 -14.77 -0.94
C ARG A 69 13.87 -16.08 -1.05
N TYR A 70 13.13 -16.25 -2.12
CA TYR A 70 12.17 -17.35 -2.26
C TYR A 70 12.46 -18.29 -3.43
N GLY A 71 13.37 -17.91 -4.32
CA GLY A 71 13.67 -18.61 -5.56
C GLY A 71 12.71 -18.23 -6.69
N GLU A 72 13.24 -17.97 -7.87
CA GLU A 72 12.47 -17.56 -9.05
C GLU A 72 11.42 -18.60 -9.43
N GLN A 73 11.76 -19.88 -9.32
CA GLN A 73 10.86 -21.01 -9.62
C GLN A 73 9.60 -21.07 -8.75
N ASN A 74 9.58 -20.32 -7.66
CA ASN A 74 8.45 -20.26 -6.72
C ASN A 74 7.54 -19.06 -6.99
N ILE A 75 7.88 -18.19 -7.94
CA ILE A 75 7.06 -17.05 -8.32
C ILE A 75 6.03 -17.51 -9.36
N ALA A 76 4.76 -17.57 -8.96
CA ALA A 76 3.66 -17.94 -9.84
C ALA A 76 3.15 -16.74 -10.66
N ALA A 77 3.17 -15.53 -10.09
CA ALA A 77 2.81 -14.30 -10.77
C ALA A 77 3.53 -13.09 -10.15
N PHE A 78 3.86 -12.12 -11.00
CA PHE A 78 4.45 -10.86 -10.58
C PHE A 78 3.87 -9.75 -11.47
N ILE A 79 3.00 -8.93 -10.91
CA ILE A 79 2.19 -7.97 -11.65
C ILE A 79 2.37 -6.59 -11.04
N VAL A 80 2.69 -5.59 -11.88
CA VAL A 80 2.77 -4.19 -11.49
C VAL A 80 1.43 -3.51 -11.78
N HIS A 81 0.74 -3.07 -10.75
CA HIS A 81 -0.51 -2.32 -10.87
C HIS A 81 -0.21 -0.82 -10.95
N LEU A 82 -0.67 -0.20 -12.03
CA LEU A 82 -0.53 1.24 -12.30
C LEU A 82 -1.87 1.93 -12.51
N ASP A 83 -2.93 1.17 -12.48
CA ASP A 83 -4.34 1.57 -12.67
C ASP A 83 -5.06 1.87 -11.36
N GLU A 84 -4.37 1.74 -10.24
CA GLU A 84 -4.88 2.06 -8.92
C GLU A 84 -4.21 3.32 -8.36
N LEU A 85 -4.87 3.94 -7.37
CA LEU A 85 -4.44 5.18 -6.72
C LEU A 85 -2.99 5.15 -6.19
N ASN A 86 -2.52 4.00 -5.78
CA ASN A 86 -1.16 3.78 -5.31
C ASN A 86 -0.50 2.68 -6.15
N PRO A 87 0.41 3.00 -7.06
CA PRO A 87 1.15 1.99 -7.82
C PRO A 87 1.85 1.00 -6.89
N HIS A 88 1.73 -0.29 -7.19
CA HIS A 88 2.30 -1.36 -6.36
C HIS A 88 2.51 -2.65 -7.17
N VAL A 89 3.19 -3.61 -6.57
CA VAL A 89 3.40 -4.95 -7.13
C VAL A 89 2.59 -5.97 -6.35
N HIS A 90 1.84 -6.80 -7.06
CA HIS A 90 1.32 -8.07 -6.55
C HIS A 90 2.27 -9.20 -6.93
N CYS A 91 2.77 -9.90 -5.93
CA CYS A 91 3.60 -11.09 -6.11
C CYS A 91 2.89 -12.31 -5.52
N THR A 92 2.60 -13.28 -6.35
CA THR A 92 2.02 -14.57 -5.95
C THR A 92 3.12 -15.60 -5.89
N LEU A 93 3.33 -16.19 -4.71
CA LEU A 93 4.35 -17.18 -4.43
C LEU A 93 3.74 -18.54 -4.11
N LEU A 94 4.41 -19.58 -4.57
CA LEU A 94 4.22 -20.94 -4.09
C LEU A 94 5.25 -21.19 -2.99
N PRO A 95 4.81 -21.44 -1.73
CA PRO A 95 5.74 -21.64 -0.60
C PRO A 95 6.35 -23.05 -0.66
N ILE A 96 7.23 -23.26 -1.65
CA ILE A 96 7.87 -24.55 -1.90
C ILE A 96 9.30 -24.52 -1.38
N LYS A 97 9.67 -25.58 -0.65
CA LYS A 97 11.03 -25.85 -0.18
C LYS A 97 11.27 -27.37 -0.24
N ASP A 98 12.42 -27.76 -0.73
CA ASP A 98 12.82 -29.17 -0.83
C ASP A 98 11.75 -30.05 -1.52
N GLY A 99 11.15 -29.54 -2.63
CA GLY A 99 10.15 -30.24 -3.44
C GLY A 99 8.76 -30.41 -2.78
N ARG A 100 8.46 -29.71 -1.70
CA ARG A 100 7.17 -29.80 -0.99
C ARG A 100 6.64 -28.42 -0.57
N PHE A 101 5.34 -28.30 -0.36
CA PHE A 101 4.76 -27.10 0.24
C PHE A 101 5.19 -26.97 1.71
N ALA A 102 5.81 -25.84 2.05
CA ALA A 102 6.47 -25.60 3.33
C ALA A 102 6.10 -24.23 3.92
N TYR A 103 4.83 -23.81 3.80
CA TYR A 103 4.37 -22.51 4.28
C TYR A 103 4.80 -22.19 5.72
N LYS A 104 4.67 -23.15 6.62
CA LYS A 104 5.08 -22.96 8.03
C LYS A 104 6.58 -22.65 8.17
N GLU A 105 7.41 -23.33 7.41
CA GLU A 105 8.86 -23.14 7.48
C GLU A 105 9.30 -21.80 6.90
N ILE A 106 8.65 -21.36 5.81
CA ILE A 106 9.05 -20.16 5.08
C ILE A 106 8.44 -18.91 5.74
N PHE A 107 7.14 -18.94 6.09
CA PHE A 107 6.40 -17.77 6.52
C PHE A 107 5.89 -17.82 7.97
N ALA A 108 5.16 -18.87 8.36
CA ALA A 108 4.41 -18.85 9.60
C ALA A 108 5.25 -19.06 10.86
N GLY A 109 6.31 -19.89 10.78
CA GLY A 109 7.04 -20.28 11.98
C GLY A 109 6.26 -21.22 12.89
N LYS A 110 6.66 -21.32 14.14
CA LYS A 110 6.08 -22.23 15.15
C LYS A 110 4.80 -21.65 15.76
N ASP A 111 4.75 -20.32 15.92
CA ASP A 111 3.67 -19.61 16.58
C ASP A 111 3.49 -18.17 16.04
N LYS A 112 2.51 -17.46 16.61
CA LYS A 112 2.20 -16.08 16.23
C LYS A 112 3.34 -15.07 16.47
N PHE A 113 4.21 -15.34 17.44
CA PHE A 113 5.32 -14.44 17.76
C PHE A 113 6.43 -14.60 16.72
N GLU A 114 6.75 -15.83 16.34
CA GLU A 114 7.71 -16.11 15.27
C GLU A 114 7.19 -15.58 13.91
N TYR A 115 5.89 -15.77 13.62
CA TYR A 115 5.26 -15.17 12.45
C TYR A 115 5.42 -13.64 12.44
N SER A 116 5.09 -12.99 13.54
CA SER A 116 5.22 -11.53 13.66
C SER A 116 6.66 -11.05 13.47
N ALA A 117 7.63 -11.77 14.06
CA ALA A 117 9.04 -11.46 13.93
C ALA A 117 9.51 -11.59 12.47
N ARG A 118 9.12 -12.67 11.77
CA ARG A 118 9.44 -12.90 10.36
C ARG A 118 8.85 -11.82 9.45
N MET A 119 7.60 -11.42 9.70
CA MET A 119 6.97 -10.34 8.92
C MET A 119 7.65 -8.99 9.15
N LYS A 120 8.00 -8.66 10.39
CA LYS A 120 8.78 -7.45 10.70
C LYS A 120 10.15 -7.47 10.01
N GLN A 121 10.80 -8.62 10.00
CA GLN A 121 12.10 -8.78 9.34
C GLN A 121 11.95 -8.61 7.82
N LEU A 122 10.93 -9.23 7.21
CA LEU A 122 10.65 -9.05 5.78
C LEU A 122 10.48 -7.58 5.40
N HIS A 123 9.72 -6.82 6.19
CA HIS A 123 9.58 -5.38 5.98
C HIS A 123 10.90 -4.61 6.13
N THR A 124 11.73 -5.00 7.08
CA THR A 124 13.03 -4.37 7.31
C THR A 124 14.00 -4.66 6.16
N ASP A 125 14.07 -5.91 5.73
CA ASP A 125 14.92 -6.34 4.62
C ASP A 125 14.49 -5.68 3.31
N PHE A 126 13.20 -5.67 3.03
CA PHE A 126 12.66 -5.00 1.84
C PHE A 126 12.97 -3.50 1.82
N PHE A 127 12.82 -2.83 2.95
CA PHE A 127 13.22 -1.43 3.07
C PHE A 127 14.71 -1.25 2.80
N ALA A 128 15.57 -2.03 3.45
CA ALA A 128 17.02 -1.88 3.35
C ALA A 128 17.56 -2.23 1.95
N GLU A 129 17.05 -3.30 1.34
CA GLU A 129 17.57 -3.84 0.08
C GLU A 129 16.95 -3.17 -1.16
N VAL A 130 15.70 -2.70 -1.06
CA VAL A 130 14.96 -2.12 -2.19
C VAL A 130 14.60 -0.67 -1.94
N ASN A 131 13.71 -0.37 -1.00
CA ASN A 131 13.06 0.93 -0.90
C ASN A 131 14.02 2.09 -0.58
N THR A 132 15.09 1.83 0.17
CA THR A 132 16.13 2.84 0.45
C THR A 132 16.75 3.40 -0.83
N LYS A 133 17.03 2.56 -1.83
CA LYS A 133 17.60 2.97 -3.12
C LYS A 133 16.70 3.92 -3.88
N TRP A 134 15.41 3.87 -3.60
CA TRP A 134 14.37 4.65 -4.27
C TRP A 134 13.86 5.84 -3.47
N GLY A 135 14.55 6.20 -2.38
CA GLY A 135 14.22 7.36 -1.55
C GLY A 135 12.92 7.20 -0.76
N MET A 136 12.54 5.96 -0.44
CA MET A 136 11.39 5.68 0.40
C MET A 136 11.83 5.51 1.85
N GLU A 137 10.96 5.88 2.77
CA GLU A 137 11.17 5.69 4.20
C GLU A 137 10.55 4.37 4.67
N ARG A 138 11.12 3.80 5.72
CA ARG A 138 10.48 2.69 6.41
C ARG A 138 9.31 3.21 7.23
N GLY A 139 8.13 2.63 7.03
CA GLY A 139 6.96 2.93 7.85
C GLY A 139 7.23 2.73 9.35
N ARG A 140 6.67 3.60 10.17
CA ARG A 140 6.80 3.52 11.63
C ARG A 140 6.08 2.29 12.18
N SER A 141 6.59 1.74 13.27
CA SER A 141 5.98 0.58 13.92
C SER A 141 4.66 0.93 14.61
N VAL A 142 3.82 -0.07 14.82
CA VAL A 142 2.58 0.08 15.62
C VAL A 142 2.87 0.56 17.04
N ALA A 143 4.01 0.15 17.61
CA ALA A 143 4.43 0.60 18.95
C ALA A 143 4.71 2.11 19.00
N GLU A 144 5.25 2.68 17.92
CA GLU A 144 5.54 4.12 17.80
C GLU A 144 4.30 4.95 17.46
N THR A 145 3.41 4.41 16.65
CA THR A 145 2.24 5.15 16.13
C THR A 145 0.99 4.98 17.00
N GLY A 146 0.94 3.95 17.86
CA GLY A 146 -0.28 3.55 18.56
C GLY A 146 -1.39 3.05 17.62
N ALA A 147 -1.10 2.89 16.32
CA ALA A 147 -2.10 2.45 15.35
C ALA A 147 -2.60 1.06 15.69
N ARG A 148 -3.93 0.88 15.70
CA ARG A 148 -4.57 -0.43 15.83
C ARG A 148 -5.09 -0.89 14.49
N HIS A 149 -5.14 -2.20 14.30
CA HIS A 149 -5.85 -2.78 13.16
C HIS A 149 -7.33 -2.39 13.26
N ARG A 150 -7.85 -1.80 12.18
CA ARG A 150 -9.27 -1.46 12.02
C ARG A 150 -9.83 -2.24 10.84
N THR A 151 -11.09 -2.61 10.92
CA THR A 151 -11.80 -3.13 9.75
C THR A 151 -12.01 -2.02 8.73
N THR A 152 -12.28 -2.37 7.47
CA THR A 152 -12.58 -1.39 6.43
C THR A 152 -13.80 -0.53 6.80
N GLU A 153 -14.79 -1.13 7.45
CA GLU A 153 -16.00 -0.43 7.92
C GLU A 153 -15.70 0.56 9.04
N GLU A 154 -14.92 0.15 10.04
CA GLU A 154 -14.47 1.05 11.11
C GLU A 154 -13.67 2.22 10.57
N TYR A 155 -12.79 1.96 9.60
CA TYR A 155 -11.99 3.01 8.99
C TYR A 155 -12.84 3.99 8.17
N ARG A 156 -13.78 3.49 7.36
CA ARG A 156 -14.72 4.34 6.59
C ARG A 156 -15.60 5.19 7.49
N ARG A 157 -16.12 4.61 8.58
CA ARG A 157 -16.92 5.34 9.55
C ARG A 157 -16.14 6.48 10.20
N MET A 158 -14.93 6.20 10.64
CA MET A 158 -14.03 7.22 11.21
C MET A 158 -13.78 8.37 10.22
N LEU A 159 -13.45 8.05 8.97
CA LEU A 159 -13.23 9.05 7.93
C LEU A 159 -14.50 9.89 7.69
N SER A 160 -15.68 9.27 7.66
CA SER A 160 -16.96 9.98 7.50
C SER A 160 -17.22 10.96 8.66
N GLU A 161 -16.95 10.56 9.90
CA GLU A 161 -17.06 11.39 11.10
C GLU A 161 -16.07 12.57 11.06
N GLU A 162 -14.81 12.32 10.65
CA GLU A 162 -13.80 13.37 10.47
C GLU A 162 -14.22 14.36 9.36
N CYS A 163 -14.68 13.89 8.20
CA CYS A 163 -15.17 14.72 7.12
C CYS A 163 -16.32 15.62 7.60
N THR A 164 -17.32 15.06 8.28
CA THR A 164 -18.45 15.83 8.82
C THR A 164 -17.98 16.93 9.78
N THR A 165 -16.99 16.61 10.63
CA THR A 165 -16.42 17.60 11.57
C THR A 165 -15.72 18.74 10.84
N ILE A 166 -14.92 18.41 9.80
CA ILE A 166 -14.22 19.39 8.97
C ILE A 166 -15.22 20.26 8.20
N GLU A 167 -16.27 19.69 7.62
CA GLU A 167 -17.33 20.42 6.92
C GLU A 167 -18.03 21.41 7.84
N GLN A 168 -18.32 21.02 9.08
CA GLN A 168 -18.88 21.93 10.08
C GLN A 168 -17.94 23.07 10.43
N GLN A 169 -16.64 22.81 10.54
CA GLN A 169 -15.62 23.86 10.80
C GLN A 169 -15.53 24.84 9.62
N ILE A 170 -15.52 24.32 8.39
CA ILE A 170 -15.53 25.14 7.17
C ILE A 170 -16.75 26.04 7.16
N GLY A 171 -17.94 25.49 7.44
CA GLY A 171 -19.19 26.28 7.51
C GLY A 171 -19.10 27.44 8.50
N ARG A 172 -18.62 27.17 9.72
CA ARG A 172 -18.43 28.22 10.74
C ARG A 172 -17.43 29.30 10.29
N HIS A 173 -16.31 28.91 9.68
CA HIS A 173 -15.33 29.88 9.18
C HIS A 173 -15.89 30.72 8.03
N GLN A 174 -16.73 30.14 7.14
CA GLN A 174 -17.38 30.86 6.07
C GLN A 174 -18.38 31.89 6.61
N GLU A 175 -19.13 31.56 7.66
CA GLU A 175 -20.03 32.50 8.35
C GLU A 175 -19.26 33.68 8.94
N VAL A 176 -18.15 33.42 9.66
CA VAL A 176 -17.28 34.46 10.23
C VAL A 176 -16.72 35.36 9.13
N LEU A 177 -16.20 34.79 8.04
CA LEU A 177 -15.69 35.54 6.91
C LEU A 177 -16.77 36.42 6.27
N SER A 178 -17.97 35.91 6.12
CA SER A 178 -19.12 36.67 5.58
C SER A 178 -19.49 37.85 6.47
N ALA A 179 -19.50 37.65 7.80
CA ALA A 179 -19.75 38.73 8.76
C ALA A 179 -18.65 39.79 8.68
N LEU A 180 -17.38 39.40 8.69
CA LEU A 180 -16.23 40.32 8.58
C LEU A 180 -16.28 41.13 7.28
N HIS A 181 -16.58 40.51 6.15
CA HIS A 181 -16.76 41.22 4.88
C HIS A 181 -17.91 42.22 4.90
N SER A 182 -18.98 41.92 5.64
CA SER A 182 -20.10 42.85 5.83
C SER A 182 -19.67 44.06 6.66
N ASP A 183 -18.94 43.82 7.76
CA ASP A 183 -18.44 44.85 8.64
C ASP A 183 -17.44 45.79 7.95
N ILE A 184 -16.51 45.23 7.16
CA ILE A 184 -15.58 46.00 6.35
C ILE A 184 -16.34 46.91 5.38
N ARG A 185 -17.32 46.38 4.65
CA ARG A 185 -18.13 47.20 3.72
C ARG A 185 -18.89 48.31 4.42
N LEU A 186 -19.37 48.06 5.64
CA LEU A 186 -20.05 49.10 6.44
C LEU A 186 -19.07 50.16 6.93
N ALA A 187 -17.84 49.76 7.30
CA ALA A 187 -16.81 50.73 7.71
C ALA A 187 -16.34 51.60 6.53
N GLU A 188 -16.12 50.99 5.34
CA GLU A 188 -15.75 51.74 4.13
C GLU A 188 -16.76 52.79 3.69
N ARG A 189 -18.08 52.55 3.95
CA ARG A 189 -19.15 53.53 3.64
C ARG A 189 -19.22 54.70 4.64
N ARG A 190 -18.51 54.62 5.77
CA ARG A 190 -18.53 55.66 6.80
C ARG A 190 -17.36 56.61 6.70
N VAL A 191 -16.42 56.34 5.82
CA VAL A 191 -15.28 57.21 5.45
C VAL A 191 -15.63 58.01 4.18
#